data_cc7ef1186f32f45a3b1bdf56936b7253
#
_entry.id   cc7ef1186f32f45a3b1bdf56936b7253
#
_cell.length_a   1.000
_cell.length_b   1.000
_cell.length_c   1.000
_cell.angle_alpha   90.00
_cell.angle_beta   90.00
_cell.angle_gamma   90.00
#
_symmetry.space_group_name_H-M   'P 1'
#
loop_
_entity.id
_entity.type
_entity.pdbx_description
1 polymer ?
#
loop_
_entity_poly.entity_id
_entity_poly.type
_entity_poly.pdbx_seq_one_letter_code
_entity_poly.pdbx_strand_id
1 'polypeptide(L)'
;KGLAESVHEFPALSLDKTQDMNDYINMFEKLMRPSNHNVVLMWKMDGSTVQATYTHGRLQKLVTRGDGEVGHLITHNAHNIHGLPINIPYTGKLVVRGEVVMSYREFNRIQMEDGGIYKNARNLANATISMLDSYEMAKREVHFKGFNLVYMDQLAELASFNDRLDWMQMQGFDVVDHELCDITDLQKVMQRWTDNVSHFDYPVDGLVTASDDAAYADTLAGTNHHPNQMRGYAFK
;
A
#
# COMPACT_ATOMS: atom_id res chain seq x y z
N LYS A 1 -1.62 16.77 -24.16
CA LYS A 1 -1.66 17.29 -22.77
C LYS A 1 -1.39 16.10 -21.86
N GLY A 2 -0.45 16.22 -20.90
CA GLY A 2 -0.17 15.18 -19.91
C GLY A 2 -1.22 15.15 -18.79
N LEU A 3 -1.02 14.23 -17.83
CA LEU A 3 -1.81 14.17 -16.59
C LEU A 3 -1.60 15.45 -15.77
N ALA A 4 -2.66 15.92 -15.11
CA ALA A 4 -2.57 17.01 -14.16
C ALA A 4 -1.80 16.56 -12.91
N GLU A 5 -1.05 17.48 -12.32
CA GLU A 5 -0.38 17.28 -11.03
C GLU A 5 -1.31 17.62 -9.87
N SER A 6 -1.09 16.98 -8.73
CA SER A 6 -1.79 17.23 -7.47
C SER A 6 -0.83 17.13 -6.30
N VAL A 7 -0.86 18.12 -5.41
CA VAL A 7 -0.11 18.11 -4.15
C VAL A 7 -0.81 17.16 -3.18
N HIS A 8 -0.02 16.33 -2.47
CA HIS A 8 -0.50 15.49 -1.39
C HIS A 8 -0.72 16.33 -0.12
N GLU A 9 -1.91 16.28 0.42
CA GLU A 9 -2.18 16.86 1.76
C GLU A 9 -1.41 16.10 2.85
N PHE A 10 -1.24 14.79 2.67
CA PHE A 10 -0.44 13.92 3.52
C PHE A 10 0.71 13.37 2.69
N PRO A 11 1.96 13.78 2.92
CA PRO A 11 3.10 13.35 2.13
C PRO A 11 3.21 11.83 2.04
N ALA A 12 3.40 11.30 0.83
CA ALA A 12 3.52 9.87 0.55
C ALA A 12 4.99 9.43 0.64
N LEU A 13 5.54 9.41 1.85
CA LEU A 13 6.93 9.09 2.12
C LEU A 13 7.31 7.68 1.68
N SER A 14 8.57 7.49 1.32
CA SER A 14 9.14 6.17 1.05
C SER A 14 9.31 5.38 2.34
N LEU A 15 9.19 4.05 2.27
CA LEU A 15 9.54 3.19 3.40
C LEU A 15 11.07 3.07 3.52
N ASP A 16 11.59 3.24 4.73
CA ASP A 16 12.94 2.81 5.06
C ASP A 16 13.02 1.28 4.99
N LYS A 17 14.10 0.73 4.46
CA LYS A 17 14.25 -0.70 4.23
C LYS A 17 15.65 -1.20 4.57
N THR A 18 15.72 -2.41 5.05
CA THR A 18 16.97 -3.12 5.35
C THR A 18 16.95 -4.54 4.80
N GLN A 19 18.10 -5.17 4.75
CA GLN A 19 18.26 -6.62 4.52
C GLN A 19 18.90 -7.31 5.74
N ASP A 20 19.15 -6.55 6.81
CA ASP A 20 19.65 -7.08 8.09
C ASP A 20 18.50 -7.34 9.04
N MET A 21 18.33 -8.61 9.45
CA MET A 21 17.24 -9.04 10.31
C MET A 21 17.35 -8.47 11.73
N ASN A 22 18.55 -8.36 12.28
CA ASN A 22 18.73 -7.82 13.62
C ASN A 22 18.41 -6.33 13.67
N ASP A 23 18.86 -5.58 12.67
CA ASP A 23 18.54 -4.17 12.53
C ASP A 23 17.01 -3.96 12.36
N TYR A 24 16.38 -4.84 11.59
CA TYR A 24 14.94 -4.82 11.37
C TYR A 24 14.14 -5.04 12.66
N ILE A 25 14.47 -6.05 13.44
CA ILE A 25 13.80 -6.36 14.71
C ILE A 25 14.08 -5.26 15.75
N ASN A 26 15.35 -4.86 15.92
CA ASN A 26 15.74 -3.83 16.89
C ASN A 26 15.04 -2.48 16.67
N MET A 27 14.67 -2.15 15.44
CA MET A 27 13.91 -0.95 15.16
C MET A 27 12.53 -1.01 15.84
N PHE A 28 11.81 -2.13 15.72
CA PHE A 28 10.49 -2.28 16.32
C PHE A 28 10.54 -2.35 17.83
N GLU A 29 11.53 -3.04 18.42
CA GLU A 29 11.70 -3.09 19.86
C GLU A 29 11.85 -1.70 20.50
N LYS A 30 12.51 -0.76 19.81
CA LYS A 30 12.65 0.62 20.27
C LYS A 30 11.36 1.44 20.17
N LEU A 31 10.45 1.04 19.27
CA LEU A 31 9.17 1.72 19.07
C LEU A 31 8.05 1.15 19.93
N MET A 32 8.26 -0.01 20.56
CA MET A 32 7.22 -0.69 21.31
C MET A 32 7.09 -0.16 22.74
N ARG A 33 5.83 -0.08 23.18
CA ARG A 33 5.52 0.07 24.60
C ARG A 33 5.48 -1.29 25.28
N PRO A 34 5.82 -1.38 26.58
CA PRO A 34 5.75 -2.65 27.33
C PRO A 34 4.36 -3.31 27.30
N SER A 35 3.31 -2.56 27.00
CA SER A 35 1.92 -3.01 26.97
C SER A 35 1.48 -3.61 25.64
N ASN A 36 2.26 -3.43 24.55
CA ASN A 36 1.90 -3.94 23.24
C ASN A 36 3.14 -4.28 22.42
N HIS A 37 3.39 -5.57 22.23
CA HIS A 37 4.51 -6.12 21.47
C HIS A 37 4.08 -6.71 20.12
N ASN A 38 2.87 -6.42 19.69
CA ASN A 38 2.35 -6.94 18.43
C ASN A 38 2.80 -6.10 17.24
N VAL A 39 3.02 -6.80 16.14
CA VAL A 39 3.33 -6.23 14.83
C VAL A 39 2.44 -6.85 13.77
N VAL A 40 2.22 -6.13 12.68
CA VAL A 40 1.50 -6.62 11.50
C VAL A 40 2.48 -6.77 10.35
N LEU A 41 2.62 -8.01 9.86
CA LEU A 41 3.43 -8.33 8.68
C LEU A 41 2.55 -8.27 7.44
N MET A 42 3.09 -7.71 6.34
CA MET A 42 2.42 -7.57 5.05
C MET A 42 3.39 -7.85 3.90
N TRP A 43 2.87 -8.22 2.73
CA TRP A 43 3.67 -8.18 1.51
C TRP A 43 4.08 -6.76 1.16
N LYS A 44 5.34 -6.59 0.75
CA LYS A 44 5.79 -5.39 0.06
C LYS A 44 5.47 -5.53 -1.42
N MET A 45 4.28 -5.10 -1.79
CA MET A 45 3.80 -5.18 -3.17
C MET A 45 4.68 -4.31 -4.09
N ASP A 46 4.95 -4.80 -5.28
CA ASP A 46 5.77 -4.11 -6.29
C ASP A 46 4.91 -3.63 -7.46
N GLY A 47 4.39 -2.43 -7.33
CA GLY A 47 3.51 -1.78 -8.30
C GLY A 47 3.66 -0.27 -8.30
N SER A 48 2.54 0.43 -8.24
CA SER A 48 2.45 1.87 -8.16
C SER A 48 1.70 2.30 -6.90
N THR A 49 2.37 3.02 -6.01
CA THR A 49 1.72 3.59 -4.83
C THR A 49 0.77 4.71 -5.24
N VAL A 50 -0.45 4.64 -4.72
CA VAL A 50 -1.49 5.66 -4.91
C VAL A 50 -2.10 6.08 -3.58
N GLN A 51 -2.60 7.31 -3.54
CA GLN A 51 -3.35 7.86 -2.42
C GLN A 51 -4.76 8.25 -2.88
N ALA A 52 -5.76 7.71 -2.20
CA ALA A 52 -7.17 7.96 -2.48
C ALA A 52 -7.80 8.79 -1.36
N THR A 53 -8.50 9.86 -1.74
CA THR A 53 -9.20 10.76 -0.82
C THR A 53 -10.70 10.67 -1.07
N TYR A 54 -11.46 10.47 0.02
CA TYR A 54 -12.91 10.37 0.03
C TYR A 54 -13.52 11.45 0.92
N THR A 55 -14.67 11.97 0.51
CA THR A 55 -15.56 12.77 1.35
C THR A 55 -17.01 12.44 1.01
N HIS A 56 -17.90 12.50 2.01
CA HIS A 56 -19.33 12.20 1.82
C HIS A 56 -19.57 10.82 1.20
N GLY A 57 -18.76 9.82 1.57
CA GLY A 57 -18.89 8.45 1.08
C GLY A 57 -18.45 8.23 -0.37
N ARG A 58 -17.76 9.19 -0.99
CA ARG A 58 -17.38 9.11 -2.40
C ARG A 58 -15.94 9.50 -2.66
N LEU A 59 -15.28 8.78 -3.58
CA LEU A 59 -13.94 9.11 -4.07
C LEU A 59 -13.93 10.50 -4.70
N GLN A 60 -13.04 11.36 -4.21
CA GLN A 60 -12.82 12.71 -4.71
C GLN A 60 -11.61 12.78 -5.63
N LYS A 61 -10.51 12.16 -5.22
CA LYS A 61 -9.28 12.12 -6.01
C LYS A 61 -8.47 10.86 -5.74
N LEU A 62 -7.79 10.41 -6.81
CA LEU A 62 -6.78 9.36 -6.78
C LEU A 62 -5.50 9.93 -7.38
N VAL A 63 -4.40 9.87 -6.64
CA VAL A 63 -3.13 10.51 -6.98
C VAL A 63 -2.00 9.49 -6.85
N THR A 64 -1.12 9.41 -7.85
CA THR A 64 0.12 8.60 -7.76
C THR A 64 1.06 9.21 -6.72
N ARG A 65 1.96 8.41 -6.14
CA ARG A 65 2.92 8.90 -5.15
C ARG A 65 3.78 10.07 -5.68
N GLY A 66 4.23 9.99 -6.94
CA GLY A 66 5.16 10.96 -7.50
C GLY A 66 6.48 10.97 -6.71
N ASP A 67 6.93 12.16 -6.35
CA ASP A 67 8.11 12.39 -5.49
C ASP A 67 7.79 12.30 -3.98
N GLY A 68 6.52 12.08 -3.61
CA GLY A 68 6.02 12.02 -2.24
C GLY A 68 5.27 13.28 -1.81
N GLU A 69 5.50 14.42 -2.45
CA GLU A 69 4.80 15.69 -2.22
C GLU A 69 3.82 15.99 -3.35
N VAL A 70 4.24 15.75 -4.60
CA VAL A 70 3.44 15.97 -5.80
C VAL A 70 3.35 14.70 -6.62
N GLY A 71 2.13 14.31 -7.00
CA GLY A 71 1.87 13.18 -7.87
C GLY A 71 0.93 13.53 -9.02
N HIS A 72 0.66 12.57 -9.90
CA HIS A 72 -0.25 12.74 -11.01
C HIS A 72 -1.68 12.34 -10.63
N LEU A 73 -2.64 13.18 -11.02
CA LEU A 73 -4.07 12.94 -10.81
C LEU A 73 -4.57 11.91 -11.82
N ILE A 74 -5.04 10.76 -11.32
CA ILE A 74 -5.52 9.63 -12.11
C ILE A 74 -6.95 9.23 -11.77
N THR A 75 -7.74 10.13 -11.17
CA THR A 75 -9.11 9.88 -10.72
C THR A 75 -10.02 9.34 -11.83
N HIS A 76 -9.82 9.78 -13.08
CA HIS A 76 -10.58 9.33 -14.24
C HIS A 76 -10.43 7.81 -14.50
N ASN A 77 -9.36 7.20 -14.01
CA ASN A 77 -9.07 5.77 -14.16
C ASN A 77 -9.53 4.93 -12.96
N ALA A 78 -9.99 5.56 -11.87
CA ALA A 78 -10.25 4.87 -10.61
C ALA A 78 -11.30 3.75 -10.73
N HIS A 79 -12.33 3.93 -11.55
CA HIS A 79 -13.39 2.94 -11.74
C HIS A 79 -12.94 1.65 -12.47
N ASN A 80 -11.76 1.69 -13.10
CA ASN A 80 -11.14 0.53 -13.76
C ASN A 80 -10.12 -0.20 -12.85
N ILE A 81 -9.93 0.26 -11.62
CA ILE A 81 -9.02 -0.36 -10.65
C ILE A 81 -9.83 -1.27 -9.73
N HIS A 82 -9.63 -2.58 -9.83
CA HIS A 82 -10.29 -3.54 -8.96
C HIS A 82 -9.85 -3.35 -7.51
N GLY A 83 -10.78 -3.54 -6.56
CA GLY A 83 -10.51 -3.40 -5.14
C GLY A 83 -10.43 -1.95 -4.61
N LEU A 84 -10.68 -0.96 -5.46
CA LEU A 84 -10.80 0.45 -5.08
C LEU A 84 -12.27 0.90 -5.24
N PRO A 85 -13.04 1.03 -4.15
CA PRO A 85 -14.44 1.44 -4.26
C PRO A 85 -14.56 2.92 -4.64
N ILE A 86 -15.52 3.25 -5.50
CA ILE A 86 -15.90 4.64 -5.80
C ILE A 86 -16.77 5.22 -4.71
N ASN A 87 -17.65 4.40 -4.11
CA ASN A 87 -18.51 4.77 -3.00
C ASN A 87 -18.23 3.86 -1.81
N ILE A 88 -18.23 4.44 -0.61
CA ILE A 88 -17.96 3.77 0.66
C ILE A 88 -19.04 4.12 1.69
N PRO A 89 -19.29 3.27 2.70
CA PRO A 89 -20.24 3.57 3.78
C PRO A 89 -19.85 4.77 4.64
N TYR A 90 -18.56 4.97 4.90
CA TYR A 90 -18.05 6.06 5.74
C TYR A 90 -18.23 7.42 5.04
N THR A 91 -18.86 8.38 5.73
CA THR A 91 -19.23 9.68 5.14
C THR A 91 -18.30 10.83 5.52
N GLY A 92 -17.41 10.63 6.48
CA GLY A 92 -16.38 11.61 6.85
C GLY A 92 -15.25 11.70 5.82
N LYS A 93 -14.26 12.55 6.08
CA LYS A 93 -13.05 12.60 5.27
C LYS A 93 -12.20 11.35 5.53
N LEU A 94 -11.78 10.70 4.46
CA LEU A 94 -10.94 9.51 4.50
C LEU A 94 -9.79 9.66 3.51
N VAL A 95 -8.57 9.31 3.95
CA VAL A 95 -7.41 9.17 3.07
C VAL A 95 -6.79 7.80 3.29
N VAL A 96 -6.67 7.02 2.23
CA VAL A 96 -6.06 5.69 2.24
C VAL A 96 -4.92 5.62 1.24
N ARG A 97 -3.94 4.80 1.53
CA ARG A 97 -2.83 4.47 0.65
C ARG A 97 -2.85 3.00 0.30
N GLY A 98 -2.53 2.70 -0.94
CA GLY A 98 -2.38 1.33 -1.42
C GLY A 98 -1.45 1.24 -2.60
N GLU A 99 -1.15 0.02 -2.98
CA GLU A 99 -0.36 -0.28 -4.16
C GLU A 99 -1.28 -0.77 -5.26
N VAL A 100 -1.20 -0.17 -6.45
CA VAL A 100 -1.85 -0.71 -7.64
C VAL A 100 -0.88 -1.65 -8.32
N VAL A 101 -1.29 -2.90 -8.44
CA VAL A 101 -0.48 -4.01 -8.94
C VAL A 101 -1.13 -4.70 -10.12
N MET A 102 -0.30 -5.33 -10.94
CA MET A 102 -0.74 -6.22 -12.02
C MET A 102 -0.26 -7.63 -11.72
N SER A 103 -1.15 -8.63 -11.84
CA SER A 103 -0.76 -10.03 -11.67
C SER A 103 0.22 -10.48 -12.75
N TYR A 104 1.04 -11.49 -12.45
CA TYR A 104 1.93 -12.09 -13.45
C TYR A 104 1.15 -12.69 -14.62
N ARG A 105 -0.03 -13.26 -14.35
CA ARG A 105 -0.93 -13.79 -15.38
C ARG A 105 -1.33 -12.69 -16.36
N GLU A 106 -1.79 -11.54 -15.88
CA GLU A 106 -2.20 -10.42 -16.73
C GLU A 106 -1.01 -9.78 -17.45
N PHE A 107 0.11 -9.60 -16.76
CA PHE A 107 1.34 -9.14 -17.37
C PHE A 107 1.76 -10.02 -18.55
N ASN A 108 1.77 -11.34 -18.38
CA ASN A 108 2.15 -12.27 -19.45
C ASN A 108 1.16 -12.22 -20.62
N ARG A 109 -0.15 -12.09 -20.35
CA ARG A 109 -1.16 -11.92 -21.41
C ARG A 109 -0.85 -10.70 -22.27
N ILE A 110 -0.64 -9.55 -21.67
CA ILE A 110 -0.38 -8.29 -22.39
C ILE A 110 0.96 -8.35 -23.13
N GLN A 111 2.01 -8.93 -22.51
CA GLN A 111 3.31 -9.09 -23.18
C GLN A 111 3.22 -9.92 -24.47
N MET A 112 2.37 -10.95 -24.51
CA MET A 112 2.13 -11.74 -25.73
C MET A 112 1.43 -10.92 -26.82
N GLU A 113 0.47 -10.08 -26.44
CA GLU A 113 -0.30 -9.24 -27.36
C GLU A 113 0.52 -8.06 -27.90
N ASP A 114 1.32 -7.40 -27.03
CA ASP A 114 2.05 -6.15 -27.35
C ASP A 114 3.50 -6.40 -27.80
N GLY A 115 3.92 -7.65 -28.00
CA GLY A 115 5.27 -7.99 -28.47
C GLY A 115 6.39 -7.82 -27.45
N GLY A 116 6.08 -7.81 -26.16
CA GLY A 116 7.08 -7.88 -25.08
C GLY A 116 7.81 -6.56 -24.78
N ILE A 117 7.15 -5.43 -24.91
CA ILE A 117 7.75 -4.09 -24.77
C ILE A 117 7.98 -3.65 -23.31
N TYR A 118 7.30 -4.27 -22.33
CA TYR A 118 7.40 -3.87 -20.94
C TYR A 118 8.43 -4.71 -20.17
N LYS A 119 9.26 -4.05 -19.37
CA LYS A 119 10.35 -4.69 -18.65
C LYS A 119 9.86 -5.63 -17.55
N ASN A 120 8.80 -5.27 -16.83
CA ASN A 120 8.21 -6.05 -15.73
C ASN A 120 6.78 -5.59 -15.44
N ALA A 121 6.07 -6.34 -14.59
CA ALA A 121 4.68 -6.07 -14.22
C ALA A 121 4.49 -4.70 -13.55
N ARG A 122 5.45 -4.24 -12.73
CA ARG A 122 5.43 -2.90 -12.13
C ARG A 122 5.40 -1.80 -13.19
N ASN A 123 6.29 -1.88 -14.18
CA ASN A 123 6.35 -0.87 -15.25
C ASN A 123 5.05 -0.84 -16.05
N LEU A 124 4.47 -2.01 -16.32
CA LEU A 124 3.20 -2.10 -17.02
C LEU A 124 2.03 -1.57 -16.17
N ALA A 125 1.99 -1.86 -14.87
CA ALA A 125 0.99 -1.30 -13.96
C ALA A 125 1.05 0.24 -13.94
N ASN A 126 2.26 0.82 -13.80
CA ASN A 126 2.46 2.27 -13.84
C ASN A 126 1.98 2.89 -15.17
N ALA A 127 2.34 2.28 -16.29
CA ALA A 127 1.90 2.75 -17.61
C ALA A 127 0.38 2.69 -17.74
N THR A 128 -0.24 1.61 -17.23
CA THR A 128 -1.69 1.38 -17.31
C THR A 128 -2.47 2.43 -16.52
N ILE A 129 -2.13 2.69 -15.25
CA ILE A 129 -2.87 3.67 -14.44
C ILE A 129 -2.67 5.11 -14.90
N SER A 130 -1.61 5.37 -15.66
CA SER A 130 -1.27 6.69 -16.21
C SER A 130 -1.87 6.96 -17.60
N MET A 131 -2.64 6.03 -18.17
CA MET A 131 -3.32 6.23 -19.43
C MET A 131 -4.30 7.40 -19.37
N LEU A 132 -4.31 8.23 -20.40
CA LEU A 132 -5.25 9.34 -20.54
C LEU A 132 -6.64 8.86 -20.95
N ASP A 133 -6.71 7.76 -21.67
CA ASP A 133 -7.94 7.13 -22.11
C ASP A 133 -8.34 6.00 -21.16
N SER A 134 -9.36 6.25 -20.36
CA SER A 134 -9.93 5.27 -19.44
C SER A 134 -10.50 4.03 -20.13
N TYR A 135 -10.97 4.17 -21.36
CA TYR A 135 -11.51 3.06 -22.13
C TYR A 135 -10.41 2.08 -22.53
N GLU A 136 -9.25 2.61 -22.95
CA GLU A 136 -8.09 1.77 -23.24
C GLU A 136 -7.52 1.15 -21.96
N MET A 137 -7.52 1.89 -20.85
CA MET A 137 -7.12 1.33 -19.56
C MET A 137 -8.00 0.15 -19.12
N ALA A 138 -9.31 0.21 -19.38
CA ALA A 138 -10.27 -0.84 -19.01
C ALA A 138 -9.97 -2.22 -19.63
N LYS A 139 -9.13 -2.26 -20.66
CA LYS A 139 -8.70 -3.52 -21.31
C LYS A 139 -7.60 -4.25 -20.52
N ARG A 140 -7.07 -3.64 -19.47
CA ARG A 140 -5.97 -4.16 -18.64
C ARG A 140 -6.42 -4.29 -17.20
N GLU A 141 -6.19 -5.45 -16.60
CA GLU A 141 -6.59 -5.76 -15.23
C GLU A 141 -5.52 -5.31 -14.24
N VAL A 142 -5.86 -4.35 -13.37
CA VAL A 142 -5.03 -3.90 -12.25
C VAL A 142 -5.83 -3.91 -10.96
N HIS A 143 -5.16 -4.15 -9.84
CA HIS A 143 -5.76 -4.30 -8.52
C HIS A 143 -5.14 -3.33 -7.52
N PHE A 144 -5.99 -2.68 -6.74
CA PHE A 144 -5.60 -1.92 -5.57
C PHE A 144 -5.45 -2.86 -4.38
N LYS A 145 -4.35 -2.71 -3.64
CA LYS A 145 -4.10 -3.38 -2.36
C LYS A 145 -3.79 -2.33 -1.31
N GLY A 146 -4.78 -2.01 -0.48
CA GLY A 146 -4.64 -1.03 0.59
C GLY A 146 -3.69 -1.51 1.67
N PHE A 147 -2.79 -0.66 2.13
CA PHE A 147 -1.82 -1.00 3.18
C PHE A 147 -1.72 0.05 4.28
N ASN A 148 -2.36 1.20 4.13
CA ASN A 148 -2.31 2.23 5.17
C ASN A 148 -3.58 3.10 5.17
N LEU A 149 -4.21 3.19 6.33
CA LEU A 149 -5.24 4.18 6.65
C LEU A 149 -4.51 5.45 7.12
N VAL A 150 -4.43 6.46 6.24
CA VAL A 150 -3.62 7.66 6.45
C VAL A 150 -4.33 8.67 7.34
N TYR A 151 -5.63 8.88 7.07
CA TYR A 151 -6.47 9.83 7.79
C TYR A 151 -7.92 9.39 7.80
N MET A 152 -8.58 9.55 8.91
CA MET A 152 -10.02 9.65 9.07
C MET A 152 -10.30 10.52 10.30
N ASP A 153 -11.52 11.04 10.40
CA ASP A 153 -11.96 11.68 11.63
C ASP A 153 -11.92 10.64 12.77
N GLN A 154 -11.31 11.01 13.90
CA GLN A 154 -11.15 10.12 15.06
C GLN A 154 -10.25 8.88 14.80
N LEU A 155 -9.25 8.99 13.92
CA LEU A 155 -8.31 7.89 13.60
C LEU A 155 -7.70 7.24 14.86
N ALA A 156 -7.47 8.01 15.92
CA ALA A 156 -6.91 7.49 17.17
C ALA A 156 -7.82 6.48 17.90
N GLU A 157 -9.12 6.45 17.60
CA GLU A 157 -10.05 5.44 18.13
C GLU A 157 -9.77 4.04 17.56
N LEU A 158 -9.19 3.97 16.35
CA LEU A 158 -8.63 2.74 15.78
C LEU A 158 -7.15 2.63 16.20
N ALA A 159 -6.94 2.16 17.42
CA ALA A 159 -5.61 2.13 18.05
C ALA A 159 -4.69 1.05 17.46
N SER A 160 -5.25 -0.05 16.96
CA SER A 160 -4.52 -1.17 16.34
C SER A 160 -4.35 -0.96 14.83
N PHE A 161 -3.16 -1.23 14.31
CA PHE A 161 -2.91 -1.21 12.88
C PHE A 161 -3.69 -2.30 12.13
N ASN A 162 -3.80 -3.49 12.74
CA ASN A 162 -4.60 -4.59 12.20
C ASN A 162 -6.07 -4.18 12.09
N ASP A 163 -6.63 -3.54 13.12
CA ASP A 163 -8.02 -3.07 13.11
C ASP A 163 -8.24 -1.99 12.03
N ARG A 164 -7.24 -1.17 11.73
CA ARG A 164 -7.31 -0.20 10.62
C ARG A 164 -7.41 -0.88 9.27
N LEU A 165 -6.68 -1.96 9.04
CA LEU A 165 -6.77 -2.76 7.81
C LEU A 165 -8.12 -3.45 7.71
N ASP A 166 -8.61 -4.06 8.78
CA ASP A 166 -9.93 -4.69 8.84
C ASP A 166 -11.05 -3.66 8.59
N TRP A 167 -10.93 -2.47 9.17
CA TRP A 167 -11.87 -1.39 8.94
C TRP A 167 -11.88 -0.96 7.46
N MET A 168 -10.73 -0.88 6.80
CA MET A 168 -10.66 -0.62 5.36
C MET A 168 -11.39 -1.68 4.55
N GLN A 169 -11.26 -2.96 4.89
CA GLN A 169 -12.00 -4.05 4.24
C GLN A 169 -13.52 -3.87 4.42
N MET A 170 -13.97 -3.46 5.59
CA MET A 170 -15.39 -3.16 5.86
C MET A 170 -15.92 -1.99 5.02
N GLN A 171 -15.06 -1.05 4.61
CA GLN A 171 -15.43 0.01 3.67
C GLN A 171 -15.47 -0.46 2.21
N GLY A 172 -15.03 -1.68 1.90
CA GLY A 172 -15.03 -2.25 0.56
C GLY A 172 -13.68 -2.21 -0.17
N PHE A 173 -12.62 -1.77 0.49
CA PHE A 173 -11.28 -1.83 -0.09
C PHE A 173 -10.74 -3.27 -0.10
N ASP A 174 -10.05 -3.63 -1.18
CA ASP A 174 -9.10 -4.72 -1.13
C ASP A 174 -7.88 -4.29 -0.32
N VAL A 175 -7.46 -5.13 0.61
CA VAL A 175 -6.34 -4.87 1.52
C VAL A 175 -5.23 -5.90 1.26
N VAL A 176 -3.99 -5.46 1.39
CA VAL A 176 -2.84 -6.35 1.27
C VAL A 176 -2.94 -7.51 2.28
N ASP A 177 -2.53 -8.71 1.86
CA ASP A 177 -2.46 -9.84 2.78
C ASP A 177 -1.56 -9.49 3.96
N HIS A 178 -2.05 -9.74 5.17
CA HIS A 178 -1.38 -9.36 6.42
C HIS A 178 -1.59 -10.37 7.52
N GLU A 179 -0.71 -10.34 8.50
CA GLU A 179 -0.75 -11.23 9.66
C GLU A 179 -0.27 -10.50 10.91
N LEU A 180 -1.10 -10.55 11.95
CA LEU A 180 -0.77 -10.05 13.29
C LEU A 180 0.04 -11.10 14.04
N CYS A 181 1.18 -10.71 14.60
CA CYS A 181 1.99 -11.60 15.45
C CYS A 181 2.70 -10.83 16.57
N ASP A 182 3.15 -11.53 17.60
CA ASP A 182 4.09 -10.97 18.56
C ASP A 182 5.47 -10.77 17.89
N ILE A 183 6.20 -9.72 18.31
CA ILE A 183 7.54 -9.42 17.76
C ILE A 183 8.51 -10.61 17.91
N THR A 184 8.37 -11.41 18.96
CA THR A 184 9.21 -12.59 19.18
C THR A 184 9.00 -13.69 18.16
N ASP A 185 7.84 -13.74 17.50
CA ASP A 185 7.52 -14.69 16.42
C ASP A 185 7.80 -14.12 15.03
N LEU A 186 8.08 -12.82 14.90
CA LEU A 186 8.18 -12.13 13.61
C LEU A 186 9.12 -12.83 12.63
N GLN A 187 10.33 -13.20 13.07
CA GLN A 187 11.31 -13.86 12.17
C GLN A 187 10.78 -15.18 11.60
N LYS A 188 10.10 -16.00 12.44
CA LYS A 188 9.50 -17.26 12.02
C LYS A 188 8.36 -17.05 11.03
N VAL A 189 7.52 -16.04 11.27
CA VAL A 189 6.42 -15.67 10.37
C VAL A 189 6.98 -15.17 9.04
N MET A 190 7.99 -14.29 9.04
CA MET A 190 8.66 -13.82 7.85
C MET A 190 9.25 -14.95 7.01
N GLN A 191 9.89 -15.94 7.65
CA GLN A 191 10.45 -17.09 6.94
C GLN A 191 9.34 -17.89 6.25
N ARG A 192 8.25 -18.18 6.93
CA ARG A 192 7.10 -18.91 6.36
C ARG A 192 6.50 -18.17 5.16
N TRP A 193 6.36 -16.84 5.23
CA TRP A 193 5.87 -16.04 4.11
C TRP A 193 6.85 -16.08 2.92
N THR A 194 8.14 -15.94 3.19
CA THR A 194 9.19 -15.99 2.16
C THR A 194 9.21 -17.34 1.44
N ASP A 195 9.05 -18.44 2.16
CA ASP A 195 9.02 -19.79 1.59
C ASP A 195 7.83 -20.01 0.64
N ASN A 196 6.75 -19.24 0.82
CA ASN A 196 5.53 -19.33 0.01
C ASN A 196 5.44 -18.26 -1.10
N VAL A 197 6.41 -17.37 -1.25
CA VAL A 197 6.36 -16.26 -2.22
C VAL A 197 6.18 -16.72 -3.67
N SER A 198 6.70 -17.89 -4.04
CA SER A 198 6.59 -18.44 -5.39
C SER A 198 5.16 -18.81 -5.81
N HIS A 199 4.25 -18.94 -4.86
CA HIS A 199 2.84 -19.24 -5.09
C HIS A 199 1.95 -18.00 -5.18
N PHE A 200 2.55 -16.81 -5.01
CA PHE A 200 1.84 -15.54 -5.02
C PHE A 200 1.84 -14.94 -6.44
N ASP A 201 0.66 -14.69 -7.00
CA ASP A 201 0.53 -14.25 -8.42
C ASP A 201 0.84 -12.75 -8.64
N TYR A 202 1.14 -12.01 -7.60
CA TYR A 202 1.50 -10.59 -7.70
C TYR A 202 2.98 -10.36 -7.43
N PRO A 203 3.59 -9.37 -8.10
CA PRO A 203 4.98 -9.01 -7.84
C PRO A 203 5.14 -8.44 -6.42
N VAL A 204 6.11 -8.97 -5.69
CA VAL A 204 6.54 -8.50 -4.37
C VAL A 204 8.06 -8.43 -4.33
N ASP A 205 8.60 -7.42 -3.66
CA ASP A 205 10.05 -7.24 -3.52
C ASP A 205 10.54 -7.31 -2.06
N GLY A 206 9.67 -7.78 -1.17
CA GLY A 206 9.98 -7.93 0.24
C GLY A 206 8.74 -8.04 1.11
N LEU A 207 8.94 -7.73 2.38
CA LEU A 207 7.92 -7.68 3.42
C LEU A 207 7.89 -6.29 4.04
N VAL A 208 6.75 -5.89 4.57
CA VAL A 208 6.58 -4.68 5.38
C VAL A 208 6.04 -5.09 6.73
N THR A 209 6.60 -4.53 7.80
CA THR A 209 6.08 -4.70 9.16
C THR A 209 5.68 -3.34 9.70
N ALA A 210 4.52 -3.27 10.32
CA ALA A 210 4.04 -2.12 11.08
C ALA A 210 3.89 -2.47 12.56
N SER A 211 4.16 -1.51 13.45
CA SER A 211 3.75 -1.66 14.86
C SER A 211 2.22 -1.73 14.93
N ASP A 212 1.68 -2.70 15.66
CA ASP A 212 0.23 -2.79 15.83
C ASP A 212 -0.31 -1.70 16.77
N ASP A 213 0.53 -1.12 17.63
CA ASP A 213 0.17 0.04 18.46
C ASP A 213 0.18 1.33 17.61
N ALA A 214 -0.74 1.41 16.66
CA ALA A 214 -0.78 2.47 15.67
C ALA A 214 -1.06 3.83 16.28
N ALA A 215 -1.95 3.92 17.26
CA ALA A 215 -2.26 5.19 17.92
C ALA A 215 -1.02 5.77 18.64
N TYR A 216 -0.18 4.94 19.23
CA TYR A 216 1.08 5.38 19.82
C TYR A 216 2.10 5.71 18.73
N ALA A 217 2.22 4.86 17.71
CA ALA A 217 3.15 5.06 16.60
C ALA A 217 2.88 6.38 15.84
N ASP A 218 1.62 6.79 15.72
CA ASP A 218 1.23 8.07 15.11
C ASP A 218 1.73 9.29 15.93
N THR A 219 2.00 9.12 17.22
CA THR A 219 2.57 10.18 18.08
C THR A 219 4.08 10.33 17.91
N LEU A 220 4.75 9.36 17.31
CA LEU A 220 6.19 9.39 17.12
C LEU A 220 6.53 10.19 15.87
N ALA A 221 7.46 11.14 16.01
CA ALA A 221 7.95 11.90 14.86
C ALA A 221 8.67 10.98 13.87
N GLY A 222 8.17 10.95 12.63
CA GLY A 222 8.89 10.35 11.50
C GLY A 222 10.14 11.17 11.13
N THR A 223 11.03 10.59 10.36
CA THR A 223 12.03 11.38 9.64
C THR A 223 11.35 12.14 8.50
N ASN A 224 12.00 13.19 7.96
CA ASN A 224 11.47 13.93 6.82
C ASN A 224 11.21 13.06 5.57
N HIS A 225 11.75 11.84 5.54
CA HIS A 225 11.71 10.96 4.38
C HIS A 225 10.99 9.62 4.62
N HIS A 226 10.85 9.17 5.89
CA HIS A 226 10.32 7.86 6.20
C HIS A 226 9.40 7.89 7.44
N PRO A 227 8.23 7.21 7.41
CA PRO A 227 7.40 7.02 8.59
C PRO A 227 8.11 6.08 9.58
N ASN A 228 8.03 6.37 10.87
CA ASN A 228 8.66 5.52 11.90
C ASN A 228 7.87 4.25 12.22
N GLN A 229 6.57 4.21 11.94
CA GLN A 229 5.69 3.10 12.31
C GLN A 229 5.81 1.86 11.42
N MET A 230 6.41 2.00 10.22
CA MET A 230 6.55 0.90 9.25
C MET A 230 7.96 0.82 8.73
N ARG A 231 8.42 -0.41 8.48
CA ARG A 231 9.71 -0.67 7.85
C ARG A 231 9.64 -1.82 6.86
N GLY A 232 10.34 -1.66 5.75
CA GLY A 232 10.47 -2.69 4.72
C GLY A 232 11.65 -3.63 4.99
N TYR A 233 11.45 -4.93 4.74
CA TYR A 233 12.51 -5.92 4.62
C TYR A 233 12.59 -6.34 3.15
N ALA A 234 13.66 -5.95 2.46
CA ALA A 234 13.83 -6.22 1.04
C ALA A 234 14.42 -7.61 0.81
N PHE A 235 13.83 -8.37 -0.13
CA PHE A 235 14.42 -9.63 -0.58
C PHE A 235 15.76 -9.38 -1.30
N LYS A 236 16.67 -10.32 -1.15
CA LYS A 236 17.99 -10.30 -1.83
C LYS A 236 17.85 -10.71 -3.29
#